data_acc0857eee6a93c2e83a828679b33938
#
_entry.id   acc0857eee6a93c2e83a828679b33938
#
_cell.length_a   1.000
_cell.length_b   1.000
_cell.length_c   1.000
_cell.angle_alpha   90.00
_cell.angle_beta   90.00
_cell.angle_gamma   90.00
#
_symmetry.space_group_name_H-M   'P 1'
#
loop_
_entity.id
_entity.type
_entity.pdbx_description
1 polymer ?
#
loop_
_entity_poly.entity_id
_entity_poly.type
_entity_poly.pdbx_seq_one_letter_code
_entity_poly.pdbx_strand_id
1 'polypeptide(L)'
;EIYQCDWSSDVCSSDLGADPGGQGFRFDEFDVGGLGGLGDLFSSMFGGGRSQRAGGPEQGQSVETTLEIPFRVAILGGKVPIELEVNEECDTCRGTGAAPGAKVGACPECGGRGAISFGQGGFAVNRPCPMCLGKGTVASQACGKCRGAGDQRARRKLNISVPPGTDTGAKMRLKGQGGRGLRGGPAGDVILTFQVKDDPAWEREGLDLLVRADVNVAQATLGSRISVTTLDDKKVTIRIPAGTRSGKRFRVRGQGIAKDGRHGDLIVEAVIVVPDKLTHEQERLMKAFADAAKLEY
;
A
#
# COMPACT_ATOMS: atom_id res chain seq x y z
N GLU A 1 7.66 8.93 -16.51
CA GLU A 1 8.31 7.63 -16.22
C GLU A 1 7.27 6.68 -15.64
N ILE A 2 7.15 5.51 -16.27
CA ILE A 2 6.16 4.49 -15.93
C ILE A 2 6.90 3.49 -15.04
N TYR A 3 6.56 3.45 -13.74
CA TYR A 3 7.10 2.44 -12.84
C TYR A 3 6.20 1.20 -12.89
N GLN A 4 6.75 0.13 -13.43
CA GLN A 4 6.14 -1.20 -13.44
C GLN A 4 6.68 -1.92 -12.21
N CYS A 5 5.83 -2.11 -11.20
CA CYS A 5 6.20 -2.92 -10.03
C CYS A 5 5.79 -4.36 -10.30
N ASP A 6 6.76 -5.27 -10.23
CA ASP A 6 6.54 -6.70 -10.32
C ASP A 6 5.92 -7.21 -9.00
N TRP A 7 4.75 -7.82 -9.11
CA TRP A 7 3.99 -8.38 -7.97
C TRP A 7 4.34 -9.84 -7.67
N SER A 8 5.25 -10.43 -8.45
CA SER A 8 5.66 -11.81 -8.25
C SER A 8 6.80 -11.90 -7.23
N SER A 9 6.51 -12.52 -6.10
CA SER A 9 7.47 -13.19 -5.22
C SER A 9 8.42 -12.37 -4.37
N ASP A 10 7.94 -11.38 -3.60
CA ASP A 10 8.70 -10.98 -2.42
C ASP A 10 7.89 -11.23 -1.12
N VAL A 11 7.43 -12.46 -0.95
CA VAL A 11 7.27 -13.01 0.38
C VAL A 11 8.67 -13.22 0.89
N CYS A 12 9.06 -12.50 1.94
CA CYS A 12 10.30 -12.75 2.66
C CYS A 12 10.40 -14.20 3.05
N SER A 13 11.06 -14.99 2.22
CA SER A 13 11.71 -16.20 2.64
C SER A 13 12.97 -15.72 3.34
N SER A 14 13.00 -15.85 4.66
CA SER A 14 14.21 -15.74 5.44
C SER A 14 15.26 -16.61 4.78
N ASP A 15 16.34 -16.01 4.31
CA ASP A 15 17.54 -16.69 3.85
C ASP A 15 18.14 -17.51 5.00
N LEU A 16 17.66 -18.73 5.13
CA LEU A 16 18.41 -19.81 5.71
C LEU A 16 19.14 -20.48 4.56
N GLY A 17 20.31 -19.94 4.25
CA GLY A 17 21.28 -20.58 3.37
C GLY A 17 21.61 -21.98 3.92
N ALA A 18 21.08 -23.00 3.28
CA ALA A 18 21.53 -24.37 3.45
C ALA A 18 22.67 -24.59 2.45
N ASP A 19 23.88 -24.51 2.93
CA ASP A 19 25.04 -25.08 2.26
C ASP A 19 24.94 -26.62 2.26
N PRO A 20 25.02 -27.30 1.12
CA PRO A 20 25.09 -28.78 1.09
C PRO A 20 26.55 -29.25 1.21
N GLY A 21 27.04 -29.37 2.42
CA GLY A 21 28.37 -29.93 2.59
C GLY A 21 28.88 -29.94 4.02
N GLY A 22 28.66 -31.04 4.75
CA GLY A 22 29.63 -31.46 5.74
C GLY A 22 29.25 -31.38 7.21
N GLN A 23 28.95 -32.54 7.74
CA GLN A 23 29.25 -33.04 9.09
C GLN A 23 28.36 -32.56 10.25
N GLY A 24 27.57 -33.53 10.68
CA GLY A 24 26.72 -33.47 11.85
C GLY A 24 27.48 -33.16 13.14
N PHE A 25 27.01 -32.23 13.88
CA PHE A 25 27.33 -32.12 15.30
C PHE A 25 26.23 -32.80 16.09
N ARG A 26 26.60 -33.96 16.70
CA ARG A 26 25.85 -34.64 17.75
C ARG A 26 25.90 -33.78 18.99
N PHE A 27 24.76 -33.46 19.54
CA PHE A 27 24.64 -33.02 20.92
C PHE A 27 24.72 -34.27 21.80
N ASP A 28 25.85 -34.49 22.39
CA ASP A 28 26.01 -35.39 23.53
C ASP A 28 26.46 -34.56 24.72
N GLU A 29 25.68 -34.72 25.77
CA GLU A 29 26.00 -34.66 27.18
C GLU A 29 26.67 -33.38 27.73
N PHE A 30 25.87 -32.63 28.44
CA PHE A 30 26.27 -31.51 29.24
C PHE A 30 26.97 -32.02 30.51
N ASP A 31 28.29 -31.98 30.52
CA ASP A 31 29.05 -32.16 31.74
C ASP A 31 29.36 -30.81 32.38
N VAL A 32 28.85 -30.64 33.61
CA VAL A 32 29.03 -29.48 34.45
C VAL A 32 30.35 -29.59 35.18
N GLY A 33 31.40 -29.02 34.64
CA GLY A 33 32.68 -28.95 35.35
C GLY A 33 33.80 -28.29 34.56
N GLY A 34 33.94 -26.98 34.68
CA GLY A 34 35.15 -26.36 34.14
C GLY A 34 35.03 -24.86 33.88
N LEU A 35 35.47 -24.08 34.82
CA LEU A 35 35.63 -22.60 34.83
C LEU A 35 36.62 -22.15 33.73
N GLY A 36 36.24 -22.16 32.47
CA GLY A 36 37.14 -21.82 31.36
C GLY A 36 36.55 -21.12 30.15
N GLY A 37 35.22 -20.90 30.08
CA GLY A 37 34.54 -20.39 28.89
C GLY A 37 34.22 -18.90 28.85
N LEU A 38 34.69 -18.10 29.79
CA LEU A 38 34.44 -16.64 29.80
C LEU A 38 35.41 -15.82 28.91
N GLY A 39 36.44 -16.45 28.36
CA GLY A 39 37.44 -15.80 27.50
C GLY A 39 36.91 -15.37 26.14
N ASP A 40 36.05 -16.18 25.51
CA ASP A 40 35.55 -15.89 24.16
C ASP A 40 34.42 -14.83 24.14
N LEU A 41 33.63 -14.76 25.20
CA LEU A 41 32.64 -13.67 25.34
C LEU A 41 33.31 -12.33 25.66
N PHE A 42 34.45 -12.36 26.38
CA PHE A 42 35.22 -11.14 26.66
C PHE A 42 36.05 -10.68 25.47
N SER A 43 36.55 -11.56 24.62
CA SER A 43 37.32 -11.20 23.43
C SER A 43 36.41 -10.57 22.35
N SER A 44 35.15 -10.98 22.22
CA SER A 44 34.19 -10.34 21.33
C SER A 44 33.70 -8.97 21.84
N MET A 45 33.81 -8.73 23.15
CA MET A 45 33.38 -7.49 23.77
C MET A 45 34.50 -6.46 23.92
N PHE A 46 35.79 -6.89 24.00
CA PHE A 46 36.95 -6.02 24.19
C PHE A 46 38.00 -6.07 23.07
N GLY A 47 37.92 -7.07 22.18
CA GLY A 47 38.91 -7.24 21.12
C GLY A 47 38.42 -6.87 19.73
N GLY A 48 38.22 -5.60 19.48
CA GLY A 48 37.84 -5.16 18.13
C GLY A 48 37.58 -3.69 18.09
N GLY A 49 38.60 -2.87 18.29
CA GLY A 49 38.59 -1.47 17.89
C GLY A 49 38.39 -1.35 16.38
N ARG A 50 37.19 -1.73 15.88
CA ARG A 50 36.75 -1.19 14.59
C ARG A 50 36.54 0.29 14.83
N SER A 51 37.52 1.05 14.40
CA SER A 51 37.36 2.48 14.17
C SER A 51 36.01 2.66 13.48
N GLN A 52 34.99 3.16 14.21
CA GLN A 52 33.77 3.63 13.61
C GLN A 52 34.15 4.65 12.56
N ARG A 53 34.31 4.19 11.31
CA ARG A 53 34.43 5.05 10.14
C ARG A 53 33.25 5.98 10.19
N ALA A 54 33.52 7.26 10.24
CA ALA A 54 32.53 8.33 10.15
C ALA A 54 31.46 7.93 9.12
N GLY A 55 30.21 7.84 9.58
CA GLY A 55 29.03 7.32 8.91
C GLY A 55 29.10 7.21 7.41
N GLY A 56 29.02 5.99 6.92
CA GLY A 56 28.88 5.70 5.48
C GLY A 56 27.56 6.27 4.92
N PRO A 57 27.31 6.05 3.62
CA PRO A 57 26.05 6.43 2.99
C PRO A 57 24.86 5.80 3.75
N GLU A 58 23.90 6.60 4.13
CA GLU A 58 22.71 6.14 4.85
C GLU A 58 21.49 6.26 3.94
N GLN A 59 20.68 5.20 3.89
CA GLN A 59 19.43 5.20 3.14
C GLN A 59 18.47 6.23 3.74
N GLY A 60 17.72 6.92 2.86
CA GLY A 60 16.67 7.85 3.26
C GLY A 60 15.51 7.18 3.98
N GLN A 61 14.73 7.97 4.67
CA GLN A 61 13.55 7.50 5.37
C GLN A 61 12.50 6.99 4.39
N SER A 62 11.95 5.82 4.67
CA SER A 62 10.77 5.32 3.96
C SER A 62 9.51 6.03 4.47
N VAL A 63 8.59 6.29 3.55
CA VAL A 63 7.32 6.97 3.84
C VAL A 63 6.19 5.96 3.67
N GLU A 64 5.37 5.81 4.70
CA GLU A 64 4.15 5.02 4.62
C GLU A 64 2.96 5.96 4.44
N THR A 65 2.09 5.64 3.50
CA THR A 65 0.87 6.41 3.26
C THR A 65 -0.26 5.53 2.79
N THR A 66 -1.49 5.93 3.10
CA THR A 66 -2.70 5.26 2.64
C THR A 66 -3.23 5.97 1.41
N LEU A 67 -3.53 5.20 0.37
CA LEU A 67 -4.12 5.69 -0.88
C LEU A 67 -5.54 5.18 -1.03
N GLU A 68 -6.49 6.10 -1.00
CA GLU A 68 -7.87 5.78 -1.34
C GLU A 68 -8.04 5.65 -2.85
N ILE A 69 -8.58 4.51 -3.28
CA ILE A 69 -8.84 4.23 -4.70
C ILE A 69 -10.32 3.95 -4.93
N PRO A 70 -10.90 4.40 -6.07
CA PRO A 70 -12.27 4.05 -6.43
C PRO A 70 -12.43 2.54 -6.60
N PHE A 71 -13.60 2.01 -6.24
CA PHE A 71 -13.95 0.58 -6.39
C PHE A 71 -13.62 0.06 -7.79
N ARG A 72 -14.06 0.78 -8.83
CA ARG A 72 -13.82 0.41 -10.23
C ARG A 72 -12.33 0.24 -10.56
N VAL A 73 -11.48 1.13 -10.06
CA VAL A 73 -10.02 1.04 -10.26
C VAL A 73 -9.43 -0.15 -9.51
N ALA A 74 -9.91 -0.42 -8.30
CA ALA A 74 -9.47 -1.58 -7.54
C ALA A 74 -9.79 -2.91 -8.24
N ILE A 75 -10.94 -2.98 -8.91
CA ILE A 75 -11.40 -4.20 -9.58
C ILE A 75 -10.77 -4.37 -10.96
N LEU A 76 -10.83 -3.34 -11.81
CA LEU A 76 -10.38 -3.40 -13.20
C LEU A 76 -8.89 -3.12 -13.37
N GLY A 77 -8.25 -2.59 -12.33
CA GLY A 77 -6.94 -1.99 -12.43
C GLY A 77 -6.98 -0.60 -13.06
N GLY A 78 -5.83 0.07 -13.03
CA GLY A 78 -5.74 1.39 -13.65
C GLY A 78 -4.60 2.22 -13.10
N LYS A 79 -4.47 3.44 -13.61
CA LYS A 79 -3.47 4.40 -13.13
C LYS A 79 -4.14 5.46 -12.27
N VAL A 80 -3.58 5.68 -11.08
CA VAL A 80 -4.07 6.69 -10.14
C VAL A 80 -2.95 7.69 -9.89
N PRO A 81 -3.18 9.00 -10.12
CA PRO A 81 -2.23 10.02 -9.73
C PRO A 81 -2.27 10.21 -8.21
N ILE A 82 -1.10 10.27 -7.60
CA ILE A 82 -0.94 10.60 -6.18
C ILE A 82 0.02 11.77 -6.01
N GLU A 83 -0.19 12.54 -4.96
CA GLU A 83 0.74 13.59 -4.54
C GLU A 83 1.36 13.16 -3.20
N LEU A 84 2.68 13.10 -3.17
CA LEU A 84 3.44 12.74 -1.98
C LEU A 84 4.28 13.93 -1.53
N GLU A 85 4.28 14.21 -0.24
CA GLU A 85 5.23 15.14 0.36
C GLU A 85 6.47 14.34 0.79
N VAL A 86 7.57 14.61 0.11
CA VAL A 86 8.87 13.97 0.38
C VAL A 86 9.94 15.02 0.62
N ASN A 87 10.93 14.68 1.41
CA ASN A 87 12.10 15.53 1.56
C ASN A 87 13.03 15.32 0.36
N GLU A 88 13.16 16.35 -0.47
CA GLU A 88 14.04 16.38 -1.63
C GLU A 88 15.26 17.24 -1.39
N GLU A 89 16.26 17.06 -2.21
CA GLU A 89 17.44 17.90 -2.20
C GLU A 89 17.08 19.36 -2.50
N CYS A 90 17.59 20.26 -1.69
CA CYS A 90 17.40 21.67 -1.96
C CYS A 90 18.09 22.05 -3.29
N ASP A 91 17.34 22.51 -4.26
CA ASP A 91 17.81 22.88 -5.59
C ASP A 91 18.84 24.02 -5.58
N THR A 92 18.78 24.91 -4.57
CA THR A 92 19.69 26.05 -4.44
C THR A 92 21.07 25.63 -3.95
N CYS A 93 21.15 24.76 -2.93
CA CYS A 93 22.44 24.37 -2.32
C CYS A 93 22.85 22.92 -2.64
N ARG A 94 22.04 22.17 -3.36
CA ARG A 94 22.30 20.77 -3.74
C ARG A 94 22.78 19.94 -2.54
N GLY A 95 22.00 20.00 -1.45
CA GLY A 95 22.23 19.21 -0.24
C GLY A 95 23.29 19.73 0.72
N THR A 96 24.13 20.71 0.33
CA THR A 96 25.20 21.20 1.20
C THR A 96 24.69 21.99 2.39
N GLY A 97 23.52 22.61 2.30
CA GLY A 97 22.99 23.54 3.29
C GLY A 97 23.68 24.91 3.28
N ALA A 98 24.62 25.14 2.36
CA ALA A 98 25.39 26.37 2.24
C ALA A 98 24.77 27.33 1.23
N ALA A 99 24.84 28.61 1.47
CA ALA A 99 24.51 29.62 0.46
C ALA A 99 25.45 29.49 -0.76
N PRO A 100 24.98 29.85 -1.97
CA PRO A 100 25.85 29.85 -3.15
C PRO A 100 27.12 30.68 -2.89
N GLY A 101 28.29 30.07 -3.10
CA GLY A 101 29.60 30.71 -2.85
C GLY A 101 30.08 30.66 -1.41
N ALA A 102 29.31 30.19 -0.45
CA ALA A 102 29.75 30.04 0.93
C ALA A 102 30.73 28.85 1.09
N LYS A 103 31.72 29.03 1.94
CA LYS A 103 32.68 27.97 2.28
C LYS A 103 32.04 26.98 3.22
N VAL A 104 32.24 25.68 2.93
CA VAL A 104 31.78 24.57 3.77
C VAL A 104 33.04 24.02 4.47
N GLY A 105 33.01 23.96 5.80
CA GLY A 105 34.09 23.44 6.63
C GLY A 105 33.66 22.30 7.54
N ALA A 106 34.60 21.61 8.15
CA ALA A 106 34.32 20.62 9.19
C ALA A 106 33.62 21.30 10.38
N CYS A 107 32.63 20.65 10.94
CA CYS A 107 31.92 21.15 12.12
C CYS A 107 32.87 21.21 13.32
N PRO A 108 33.05 22.36 13.94
CA PRO A 108 34.00 22.51 15.06
C PRO A 108 33.55 21.70 16.30
N GLU A 109 32.28 21.52 16.52
CA GLU A 109 31.75 20.83 17.70
C GLU A 109 31.96 19.31 17.64
N CYS A 110 31.80 18.70 16.50
CA CYS A 110 31.96 17.23 16.32
C CYS A 110 33.26 16.87 15.56
N GLY A 111 34.07 17.84 15.16
CA GLY A 111 35.29 17.61 14.40
C GLY A 111 35.07 16.87 13.06
N GLY A 112 33.95 17.11 12.40
CA GLY A 112 33.57 16.45 11.14
C GLY A 112 32.85 15.11 11.29
N ARG A 113 32.73 14.57 12.50
CA ARG A 113 32.13 13.25 12.74
C ARG A 113 30.61 13.20 12.57
N GLY A 114 29.90 14.30 12.66
CA GLY A 114 28.45 14.37 12.57
C GLY A 114 27.71 13.93 13.82
N ALA A 115 28.37 13.26 14.76
CA ALA A 115 27.78 12.78 16.02
C ALA A 115 28.65 13.20 17.21
N ILE A 116 28.03 13.35 18.37
CA ILE A 116 28.68 13.63 19.64
C ILE A 116 28.37 12.44 20.56
N SER A 117 29.41 11.90 21.19
CA SER A 117 29.30 10.80 22.14
C SER A 117 29.21 11.37 23.56
N PHE A 118 28.14 11.04 24.25
CA PHE A 118 28.03 11.33 25.69
C PHE A 118 28.22 10.01 26.44
N GLY A 119 29.28 9.95 27.23
CA GLY A 119 29.54 8.83 28.13
C GLY A 119 29.12 9.16 29.54
N GLN A 120 28.24 8.34 30.13
CA GLN A 120 27.92 8.37 31.54
C GLN A 120 27.92 6.93 32.06
N GLY A 121 28.82 6.60 32.99
CA GLY A 121 28.81 5.30 33.67
C GLY A 121 29.08 4.07 32.80
N GLY A 122 30.00 4.14 31.80
CA GLY A 122 30.38 2.98 30.99
C GLY A 122 29.56 2.76 29.72
N PHE A 123 28.49 3.54 29.50
CA PHE A 123 27.70 3.52 28.27
C PHE A 123 27.93 4.80 27.48
N ALA A 124 28.32 4.67 26.19
CA ALA A 124 28.46 5.79 25.26
C ALA A 124 27.21 5.84 24.37
N VAL A 125 26.44 6.90 24.49
CA VAL A 125 25.29 7.16 23.59
C VAL A 125 25.71 8.16 22.53
N ASN A 126 25.66 7.77 21.27
CA ASN A 126 25.92 8.64 20.14
C ASN A 126 24.65 9.40 19.76
N ARG A 127 24.71 10.73 19.77
CA ARG A 127 23.62 11.60 19.33
C ARG A 127 24.08 12.40 18.12
N PRO A 128 23.19 12.71 17.15
CA PRO A 128 23.53 13.64 16.09
C PRO A 128 24.02 14.97 16.65
N CYS A 129 25.08 15.51 16.10
CA CYS A 129 25.62 16.80 16.54
C CYS A 129 24.59 17.91 16.32
N PRO A 130 24.19 18.67 17.35
CA PRO A 130 23.12 19.68 17.23
C PRO A 130 23.53 20.82 16.29
N MET A 131 24.84 21.14 16.17
CA MET A 131 25.31 22.21 15.32
C MET A 131 25.24 21.89 13.83
N CYS A 132 25.60 20.67 13.42
CA CYS A 132 25.61 20.26 12.01
C CYS A 132 24.45 19.31 11.64
N LEU A 133 23.58 18.97 12.58
CA LEU A 133 22.44 18.07 12.41
C LEU A 133 22.84 16.73 11.75
N GLY A 134 23.97 16.19 12.16
CA GLY A 134 24.47 14.92 11.66
C GLY A 134 25.33 14.98 10.41
N LYS A 135 25.48 16.14 9.75
CA LYS A 135 26.23 16.31 8.50
C LYS A 135 27.74 16.24 8.64
N GLY A 136 28.27 16.57 9.81
CA GLY A 136 29.71 16.69 10.02
C GLY A 136 30.33 17.98 9.48
N THR A 137 29.60 18.75 8.66
CA THR A 137 30.03 19.99 8.05
C THR A 137 29.13 21.15 8.39
N VAL A 138 29.65 22.35 8.45
CA VAL A 138 28.90 23.60 8.61
C VAL A 138 29.30 24.58 7.53
N ALA A 139 28.35 25.39 7.08
CA ALA A 139 28.59 26.43 6.12
C ALA A 139 28.88 27.77 6.81
N SER A 140 29.78 28.60 6.24
CA SER A 140 30.00 29.96 6.72
C SER A 140 28.75 30.83 6.63
N GLN A 141 27.87 30.54 5.67
CA GLN A 141 26.56 31.16 5.51
C GLN A 141 25.53 30.10 5.13
N ALA A 142 24.44 29.99 5.89
CA ALA A 142 23.38 29.04 5.63
C ALA A 142 22.61 29.38 4.35
N CYS A 143 22.19 28.38 3.62
CA CYS A 143 21.33 28.53 2.46
C CYS A 143 19.99 29.18 2.86
N GLY A 144 19.61 30.27 2.23
CA GLY A 144 18.40 31.01 2.54
C GLY A 144 17.12 30.20 2.28
N LYS A 145 17.13 29.25 1.34
CA LYS A 145 15.96 28.44 0.97
C LYS A 145 15.69 27.32 1.97
N CYS A 146 16.69 26.51 2.29
CA CYS A 146 16.55 25.38 3.22
C CYS A 146 17.02 25.70 4.65
N ARG A 147 17.44 26.93 4.92
CA ARG A 147 17.94 27.39 6.24
C ARG A 147 19.03 26.50 6.84
N GLY A 148 19.92 25.99 5.97
CA GLY A 148 21.00 25.10 6.37
C GLY A 148 20.65 23.61 6.38
N ALA A 149 19.36 23.21 6.27
CA ALA A 149 18.93 21.82 6.27
C ALA A 149 19.48 20.99 5.09
N GLY A 150 19.68 21.60 3.93
CA GLY A 150 20.15 20.92 2.71
C GLY A 150 19.04 20.19 1.96
N ASP A 151 17.91 20.00 2.57
CA ASP A 151 16.70 19.40 2.02
C ASP A 151 15.51 20.37 2.14
N GLN A 152 14.51 20.14 1.33
CA GLN A 152 13.26 20.89 1.33
C GLN A 152 12.09 19.90 1.14
N ARG A 153 10.96 20.23 1.73
CA ARG A 153 9.72 19.49 1.45
C ARG A 153 9.25 19.85 0.04
N ALA A 154 9.09 18.83 -0.78
CA ALA A 154 8.56 18.97 -2.14
C ALA A 154 7.35 18.06 -2.31
N ARG A 155 6.40 18.51 -3.13
CA ARG A 155 5.26 17.70 -3.55
C ARG A 155 5.59 17.05 -4.86
N ARG A 156 5.67 15.74 -4.85
CA ARG A 156 5.91 14.93 -6.05
C ARG A 156 4.64 14.28 -6.51
N LYS A 157 4.33 14.45 -7.79
CA LYS A 157 3.21 13.75 -8.45
C LYS A 157 3.71 12.44 -9.05
N LEU A 158 3.11 11.34 -8.66
CA LEU A 158 3.41 10.00 -9.17
C LEU A 158 2.16 9.38 -9.74
N ASN A 159 2.29 8.65 -10.85
CA ASN A 159 1.21 7.83 -11.39
C ASN A 159 1.43 6.38 -10.97
N ILE A 160 0.55 5.88 -10.13
CA ILE A 160 0.63 4.52 -9.60
C ILE A 160 -0.23 3.61 -10.46
N SER A 161 0.34 2.49 -10.91
CA SER A 161 -0.40 1.44 -11.59
C SER A 161 -0.99 0.50 -10.54
N VAL A 162 -2.30 0.51 -10.40
CA VAL A 162 -3.05 -0.38 -9.50
C VAL A 162 -3.37 -1.67 -10.25
N PRO A 163 -2.96 -2.85 -9.75
CA PRO A 163 -3.30 -4.12 -10.37
C PRO A 163 -4.80 -4.42 -10.26
N PRO A 164 -5.37 -5.16 -11.20
CA PRO A 164 -6.76 -5.59 -11.10
C PRO A 164 -6.96 -6.53 -9.92
N GLY A 165 -8.11 -6.42 -9.25
CA GLY A 165 -8.45 -7.21 -8.09
C GLY A 165 -7.72 -6.82 -6.80
N THR A 166 -7.22 -5.58 -6.71
CA THR A 166 -6.57 -5.05 -5.50
C THR A 166 -7.56 -5.03 -4.34
N ASP A 167 -7.11 -5.54 -3.18
CA ASP A 167 -7.88 -5.57 -1.93
C ASP A 167 -7.59 -4.35 -1.05
N THR A 168 -8.54 -4.01 -0.18
CA THR A 168 -8.28 -3.06 0.91
C THR A 168 -7.20 -3.64 1.84
N GLY A 169 -6.21 -2.80 2.20
CA GLY A 169 -5.06 -3.22 3.00
C GLY A 169 -3.90 -3.80 2.18
N ALA A 170 -4.07 -3.99 0.86
CA ALA A 170 -2.95 -4.40 0.00
C ALA A 170 -1.84 -3.35 0.02
N LYS A 171 -0.59 -3.80 0.08
CA LYS A 171 0.57 -2.92 0.16
C LYS A 171 1.37 -2.96 -1.13
N MET A 172 1.83 -1.79 -1.57
CA MET A 172 2.72 -1.63 -2.71
C MET A 172 3.95 -0.83 -2.29
N ARG A 173 5.13 -1.32 -2.64
CA ARG A 173 6.40 -0.64 -2.38
C ARG A 173 6.92 0.04 -3.64
N LEU A 174 7.14 1.34 -3.55
CA LEU A 174 7.76 2.14 -4.61
C LEU A 174 9.21 2.41 -4.21
N LYS A 175 10.12 1.66 -4.80
CA LYS A 175 11.56 1.74 -4.47
C LYS A 175 12.13 3.12 -4.84
N GLY A 176 12.91 3.71 -3.93
CA GLY A 176 13.61 4.98 -4.15
C GLY A 176 12.72 6.22 -4.30
N GLN A 177 11.44 6.16 -3.96
CA GLN A 177 10.50 7.28 -4.04
C GLN A 177 10.27 7.98 -2.69
N GLY A 178 10.91 7.50 -1.63
CA GLY A 178 10.83 8.08 -0.28
C GLY A 178 11.76 9.27 -0.07
N GLY A 179 12.08 9.54 1.19
CA GLY A 179 12.96 10.61 1.59
C GLY A 179 14.39 10.44 1.06
N ARG A 180 15.11 11.56 0.91
CA ARG A 180 16.50 11.56 0.47
C ARG A 180 17.39 10.80 1.45
N GLY A 181 18.36 10.05 0.92
CA GLY A 181 19.44 9.45 1.70
C GLY A 181 20.46 10.49 2.19
N LEU A 182 21.14 10.18 3.28
CA LEU A 182 22.18 11.00 3.85
C LEU A 182 23.56 10.57 3.32
N ARG A 183 24.49 11.51 3.21
CA ARG A 183 25.88 11.28 2.80
C ARG A 183 26.03 10.51 1.48
N GLY A 184 25.15 10.79 0.51
CA GLY A 184 25.16 10.09 -0.78
C GLY A 184 24.51 8.71 -0.76
N GLY A 185 23.79 8.35 0.31
CA GLY A 185 22.99 7.14 0.38
C GLY A 185 21.78 7.18 -0.57
N PRO A 186 21.21 6.02 -0.90
CA PRO A 186 20.03 5.94 -1.75
C PRO A 186 18.81 6.55 -1.05
N ALA A 187 17.84 6.99 -1.84
CA ALA A 187 16.55 7.44 -1.30
C ALA A 187 15.82 6.28 -0.62
N GLY A 188 14.97 6.61 0.34
CA GLY A 188 14.06 5.65 0.96
C GLY A 188 12.95 5.20 -0.01
N ASP A 189 12.05 4.38 0.48
CA ASP A 189 10.95 3.85 -0.30
C ASP A 189 9.62 4.49 0.12
N VAL A 190 8.62 4.39 -0.73
CA VAL A 190 7.24 4.69 -0.36
C VAL A 190 6.47 3.38 -0.27
N ILE A 191 5.84 3.16 0.87
CA ILE A 191 4.94 2.03 1.10
C ILE A 191 3.51 2.56 1.06
N LEU A 192 2.80 2.17 0.01
CA LEU A 192 1.40 2.52 -0.17
C LEU A 192 0.52 1.41 0.39
N THR A 193 -0.45 1.76 1.22
CA THR A 193 -1.53 0.86 1.63
C THR A 193 -2.80 1.29 0.90
N PHE A 194 -3.39 0.40 0.11
CA PHE A 194 -4.61 0.72 -0.62
C PHE A 194 -5.83 0.63 0.28
N GLN A 195 -6.71 1.62 0.17
CA GLN A 195 -8.03 1.62 0.76
C GLN A 195 -9.05 1.77 -0.36
N VAL A 196 -9.83 0.72 -0.60
CA VAL A 196 -10.86 0.74 -1.63
C VAL A 196 -12.09 1.45 -1.09
N LYS A 197 -12.61 2.44 -1.83
CA LYS A 197 -13.88 3.09 -1.52
C LYS A 197 -15.03 2.16 -1.87
N ASP A 198 -16.04 2.10 -1.00
CA ASP A 198 -17.25 1.39 -1.30
C ASP A 198 -18.01 2.04 -2.47
N ASP A 199 -18.66 1.21 -3.26
CA ASP A 199 -19.52 1.64 -4.36
C ASP A 199 -20.97 1.30 -4.02
N PRO A 200 -21.92 2.25 -4.13
CA PRO A 200 -23.32 1.99 -3.73
C PRO A 200 -24.02 0.97 -4.61
N ALA A 201 -23.56 0.77 -5.83
CA ALA A 201 -24.16 -0.16 -6.79
C ALA A 201 -23.50 -1.54 -6.81
N TRP A 202 -22.27 -1.62 -6.33
CA TRP A 202 -21.44 -2.81 -6.46
C TRP A 202 -20.90 -3.29 -5.12
N GLU A 203 -21.05 -4.59 -4.87
CA GLU A 203 -20.46 -5.25 -3.73
C GLU A 203 -19.48 -6.33 -4.22
N ARG A 204 -18.44 -6.59 -3.44
CA ARG A 204 -17.44 -7.60 -3.75
C ARG A 204 -17.58 -8.79 -2.80
N GLU A 205 -17.76 -9.98 -3.34
CA GLU A 205 -17.76 -11.25 -2.61
C GLU A 205 -16.57 -12.12 -3.08
N GLY A 206 -15.38 -11.90 -2.52
CA GLY A 206 -14.16 -12.57 -2.96
C GLY A 206 -13.72 -12.15 -4.36
N LEU A 207 -13.82 -13.05 -5.36
CA LEU A 207 -13.60 -12.73 -6.77
C LEU A 207 -14.92 -12.42 -7.52
N ASP A 208 -16.05 -12.68 -6.91
CA ASP A 208 -17.35 -12.40 -7.51
C ASP A 208 -17.76 -10.95 -7.25
N LEU A 209 -18.50 -10.39 -8.19
CA LEU A 209 -19.11 -9.07 -8.09
C LEU A 209 -20.61 -9.22 -7.91
N LEU A 210 -21.17 -8.54 -6.92
CA LEU A 210 -22.61 -8.49 -6.72
C LEU A 210 -23.14 -7.12 -7.17
N VAL A 211 -24.21 -7.15 -7.96
CA VAL A 211 -24.96 -5.96 -8.41
C VAL A 211 -26.44 -6.19 -8.24
N ARG A 212 -27.17 -5.18 -7.80
CA ARG A 212 -28.64 -5.22 -7.71
C ARG A 212 -29.25 -4.72 -9.01
N ALA A 213 -30.25 -5.45 -9.49
CA ALA A 213 -30.99 -5.08 -10.69
C ALA A 213 -32.49 -4.97 -10.36
N ASP A 214 -33.05 -3.81 -10.67
CA ASP A 214 -34.46 -3.54 -10.49
C ASP A 214 -35.29 -4.32 -11.52
N VAL A 215 -36.25 -5.09 -11.04
CA VAL A 215 -37.17 -5.88 -11.82
C VAL A 215 -38.57 -5.47 -11.41
N ASN A 216 -39.39 -5.03 -12.34
CA ASN A 216 -40.78 -4.68 -12.01
C ASN A 216 -41.64 -5.92 -11.78
N VAL A 217 -42.77 -5.73 -11.12
CA VAL A 217 -43.71 -6.81 -10.76
C VAL A 217 -44.15 -7.65 -11.97
N ALA A 218 -44.44 -7.02 -13.12
CA ALA A 218 -44.81 -7.70 -14.34
C ALA A 218 -43.68 -8.57 -14.90
N GLN A 219 -42.47 -8.05 -14.91
CA GLN A 219 -41.28 -8.79 -15.34
C GLN A 219 -40.98 -9.98 -14.43
N ALA A 220 -41.14 -9.80 -13.12
CA ALA A 220 -40.92 -10.88 -12.14
C ALA A 220 -41.97 -12.00 -12.27
N THR A 221 -43.21 -11.61 -12.52
CA THR A 221 -44.32 -12.54 -12.58
C THR A 221 -44.38 -13.31 -13.90
N LEU A 222 -44.27 -12.58 -15.02
CA LEU A 222 -44.40 -13.14 -16.37
C LEU A 222 -43.09 -13.68 -16.94
N GLY A 223 -41.96 -13.25 -16.34
CA GLY A 223 -40.65 -13.47 -16.87
C GLY A 223 -40.29 -12.42 -17.93
N SER A 224 -39.00 -12.14 -18.04
CA SER A 224 -38.50 -11.17 -19.01
C SER A 224 -37.04 -11.37 -19.33
N ARG A 225 -36.49 -10.46 -20.16
CA ARG A 225 -35.06 -10.31 -20.35
C ARG A 225 -34.68 -8.91 -19.89
N ILE A 226 -33.74 -8.84 -18.96
CA ILE A 226 -33.18 -7.56 -18.48
C ILE A 226 -31.76 -7.39 -18.98
N SER A 227 -31.35 -6.16 -19.21
CA SER A 227 -29.98 -5.82 -19.58
C SER A 227 -29.28 -5.19 -18.37
N VAL A 228 -28.18 -5.78 -17.91
CA VAL A 228 -27.38 -5.28 -16.81
C VAL A 228 -26.04 -4.80 -17.38
N THR A 229 -25.61 -3.62 -16.96
CA THR A 229 -24.29 -3.10 -17.34
C THR A 229 -23.25 -3.65 -16.37
N THR A 230 -22.20 -4.26 -16.89
CA THR A 230 -21.07 -4.76 -16.10
C THR A 230 -20.16 -3.61 -15.68
N LEU A 231 -19.23 -3.88 -14.77
CA LEU A 231 -18.29 -2.85 -14.27
C LEU A 231 -17.38 -2.28 -15.37
N ASP A 232 -17.12 -3.05 -16.44
CA ASP A 232 -16.36 -2.65 -17.64
C ASP A 232 -17.24 -2.05 -18.76
N ASP A 233 -18.44 -1.56 -18.41
CA ASP A 233 -19.43 -0.90 -19.30
C ASP A 233 -19.99 -1.78 -20.43
N LYS A 234 -19.85 -3.10 -20.34
CA LYS A 234 -20.49 -4.04 -21.25
C LYS A 234 -21.92 -4.32 -20.83
N LYS A 235 -22.82 -4.50 -21.79
CA LYS A 235 -24.22 -4.88 -21.53
C LYS A 235 -24.38 -6.39 -21.63
N VAL A 236 -24.86 -7.00 -20.55
CA VAL A 236 -25.15 -8.43 -20.49
C VAL A 236 -26.65 -8.61 -20.33
N THR A 237 -27.25 -9.45 -21.17
CA THR A 237 -28.68 -9.75 -21.10
C THR A 237 -28.91 -11.01 -20.26
N ILE A 238 -29.75 -10.89 -19.25
CA ILE A 238 -30.11 -11.97 -18.32
C ILE A 238 -31.60 -12.33 -18.52
N ARG A 239 -31.89 -13.62 -18.57
CA ARG A 239 -33.26 -14.13 -18.60
C ARG A 239 -33.79 -14.28 -17.19
N ILE A 240 -34.87 -13.57 -16.89
CA ILE A 240 -35.62 -13.66 -15.64
C ILE A 240 -36.76 -14.66 -15.88
N PRO A 241 -36.79 -15.81 -15.20
CA PRO A 241 -37.91 -16.77 -15.29
C PRO A 241 -39.20 -16.20 -14.68
N ALA A 242 -40.33 -16.65 -15.16
CA ALA A 242 -41.63 -16.34 -14.54
C ALA A 242 -41.66 -16.82 -13.07
N GLY A 243 -42.30 -16.05 -12.19
CA GLY A 243 -42.36 -16.33 -10.76
C GLY A 243 -41.04 -16.10 -10.02
N THR A 244 -40.19 -15.19 -10.50
CA THR A 244 -38.96 -14.83 -9.82
C THR A 244 -39.25 -14.05 -8.54
N ARG A 245 -38.68 -14.48 -7.41
CA ARG A 245 -38.81 -13.81 -6.10
C ARG A 245 -37.74 -12.71 -5.97
N SER A 246 -38.04 -11.68 -5.16
CA SER A 246 -37.03 -10.66 -4.77
C SER A 246 -35.90 -11.33 -4.02
N GLY A 247 -34.68 -10.85 -4.24
CA GLY A 247 -33.45 -11.43 -3.68
C GLY A 247 -32.91 -12.64 -4.45
N LYS A 248 -33.60 -13.09 -5.53
CA LYS A 248 -33.07 -14.18 -6.34
C LYS A 248 -31.80 -13.75 -7.10
N ARG A 249 -30.73 -14.53 -6.94
CA ARG A 249 -29.43 -14.28 -7.56
C ARG A 249 -29.29 -15.04 -8.88
N PHE A 250 -28.79 -14.34 -9.89
CA PHE A 250 -28.48 -14.87 -11.21
C PHE A 250 -26.98 -14.74 -11.46
N ARG A 251 -26.35 -15.83 -11.90
CA ARG A 251 -24.91 -15.90 -12.09
C ARG A 251 -24.55 -15.74 -13.54
N VAL A 252 -23.67 -14.79 -13.85
CA VAL A 252 -23.09 -14.57 -15.16
C VAL A 252 -21.62 -14.92 -15.08
N ARG A 253 -21.24 -16.03 -15.68
CA ARG A 253 -19.91 -16.60 -15.57
C ARG A 253 -18.84 -15.70 -16.21
N GLY A 254 -17.68 -15.59 -15.53
CA GLY A 254 -16.50 -14.91 -16.03
C GLY A 254 -16.62 -13.38 -16.14
N GLN A 255 -17.63 -12.77 -15.53
CA GLN A 255 -17.85 -11.32 -15.53
C GLN A 255 -17.55 -10.68 -14.15
N GLY A 256 -16.86 -11.40 -13.28
CA GLY A 256 -16.35 -10.91 -12.01
C GLY A 256 -14.93 -10.37 -12.10
N ILE A 257 -14.20 -10.46 -11.01
CA ILE A 257 -12.84 -9.93 -10.86
C ILE A 257 -11.83 -10.88 -11.49
N ALA A 258 -10.95 -10.32 -12.32
CA ALA A 258 -9.79 -11.04 -12.83
C ALA A 258 -8.61 -10.83 -11.87
N LYS A 259 -8.10 -11.89 -11.24
CA LYS A 259 -6.94 -11.86 -10.36
C LYS A 259 -6.15 -13.17 -10.47
N ASP A 260 -4.83 -13.07 -10.66
CA ASP A 260 -3.91 -14.21 -10.70
C ASP A 260 -4.35 -15.32 -11.67
N GLY A 261 -4.81 -14.93 -12.86
CA GLY A 261 -5.30 -15.88 -13.88
C GLY A 261 -6.65 -16.54 -13.59
N ARG A 262 -7.30 -16.18 -12.48
CA ARG A 262 -8.66 -16.61 -12.13
C ARG A 262 -9.65 -15.51 -12.47
N HIS A 263 -10.84 -15.92 -12.86
CA HIS A 263 -11.96 -15.01 -13.12
C HIS A 263 -13.12 -15.39 -12.19
N GLY A 264 -13.62 -14.41 -11.45
CA GLY A 264 -14.87 -14.54 -10.72
C GLY A 264 -16.08 -14.37 -11.65
N ASP A 265 -17.24 -14.40 -11.06
CA ASP A 265 -18.53 -14.28 -11.75
C ASP A 265 -19.25 -12.99 -11.33
N LEU A 266 -20.17 -12.55 -12.15
CA LEU A 266 -21.10 -11.48 -11.79
C LEU A 266 -22.37 -12.11 -11.25
N ILE A 267 -22.71 -11.75 -10.03
CA ILE A 267 -23.94 -12.13 -9.35
C ILE A 267 -24.93 -10.96 -9.46
N VAL A 268 -26.04 -11.19 -10.12
CA VAL A 268 -27.09 -10.19 -10.27
C VAL A 268 -28.25 -10.56 -9.34
N GLU A 269 -28.51 -9.74 -8.35
CA GLU A 269 -29.62 -9.90 -7.41
C GLU A 269 -30.83 -9.13 -7.92
N ALA A 270 -31.91 -9.85 -8.19
CA ALA A 270 -33.16 -9.22 -8.63
C ALA A 270 -33.89 -8.59 -7.45
N VAL A 271 -34.08 -7.28 -7.49
CA VAL A 271 -34.89 -6.54 -6.52
C VAL A 271 -36.20 -6.17 -7.17
N ILE A 272 -37.32 -6.65 -6.60
CA ILE A 272 -38.64 -6.33 -7.15
C ILE A 272 -39.02 -4.92 -6.71
N VAL A 273 -39.20 -4.05 -7.69
CA VAL A 273 -39.67 -2.68 -7.50
C VAL A 273 -41.15 -2.57 -7.90
N VAL A 274 -41.90 -1.86 -7.07
CA VAL A 274 -43.30 -1.53 -7.32
C VAL A 274 -43.38 -0.03 -7.72
N PRO A 275 -44.34 0.34 -8.60
CA PRO A 275 -44.51 1.73 -8.96
C PRO A 275 -45.06 2.54 -7.78
N ASP A 276 -44.51 3.71 -7.52
CA ASP A 276 -44.91 4.60 -6.40
C ASP A 276 -46.36 5.12 -6.57
N LYS A 277 -46.82 5.29 -7.80
CA LYS A 277 -48.14 5.84 -8.13
C LYS A 277 -48.77 5.03 -9.24
N LEU A 278 -50.04 4.71 -9.08
CA LEU A 278 -50.86 4.02 -10.08
C LEU A 278 -51.90 5.01 -10.61
N THR A 279 -52.24 4.87 -11.88
CA THR A 279 -53.45 5.46 -12.45
C THR A 279 -54.67 4.67 -12.01
N HIS A 280 -55.87 5.26 -12.07
CA HIS A 280 -57.10 4.58 -11.74
C HIS A 280 -57.32 3.26 -12.50
N GLU A 281 -56.94 3.24 -13.77
CA GLU A 281 -57.02 2.02 -14.60
C GLU A 281 -56.02 0.94 -14.15
N GLN A 282 -54.78 1.34 -13.81
CA GLN A 282 -53.77 0.41 -13.29
C GLN A 282 -54.20 -0.16 -11.93
N GLU A 283 -54.77 0.68 -11.06
CA GLU A 283 -55.29 0.22 -9.77
C GLU A 283 -56.42 -0.77 -9.95
N ARG A 284 -57.37 -0.48 -10.85
CA ARG A 284 -58.50 -1.38 -11.18
C ARG A 284 -58.00 -2.74 -11.68
N LEU A 285 -56.99 -2.74 -12.59
CA LEU A 285 -56.41 -3.97 -13.13
C LEU A 285 -55.65 -4.75 -12.06
N MET A 286 -54.96 -4.08 -11.17
CA MET A 286 -54.20 -4.70 -10.09
C MET A 286 -55.16 -5.34 -9.07
N LYS A 287 -56.27 -4.69 -8.71
CA LYS A 287 -57.32 -5.27 -7.86
C LYS A 287 -57.95 -6.50 -8.50
N ALA A 288 -58.28 -6.42 -9.79
CA ALA A 288 -58.81 -7.58 -10.51
C ALA A 288 -57.84 -8.77 -10.56
N PHE A 289 -56.56 -8.49 -10.68
CA PHE A 289 -55.53 -9.51 -10.59
C PHE A 289 -55.44 -10.12 -9.19
N ALA A 290 -55.46 -9.28 -8.13
CA ALA A 290 -55.42 -9.75 -6.75
C ALA A 290 -56.62 -10.63 -6.41
N ASP A 291 -57.84 -10.22 -6.81
CA ASP A 291 -59.07 -11.01 -6.63
C ASP A 291 -58.99 -12.35 -7.35
N ALA A 292 -58.57 -12.37 -8.60
CA ALA A 292 -58.41 -13.59 -9.39
C ALA A 292 -57.38 -14.55 -8.81
N ALA A 293 -56.31 -14.01 -8.21
CA ALA A 293 -55.23 -14.77 -7.58
C ALA A 293 -55.49 -15.06 -6.10
N LYS A 294 -56.59 -14.59 -5.52
CA LYS A 294 -56.95 -14.72 -4.09
C LYS A 294 -55.87 -14.18 -3.17
N LEU A 295 -55.31 -13.03 -3.52
CA LEU A 295 -54.31 -12.32 -2.73
C LEU A 295 -55.02 -11.31 -1.81
N GLU A 296 -54.60 -11.26 -0.56
CA GLU A 296 -55.04 -10.22 0.37
C GLU A 296 -54.29 -8.89 0.08
N TYR A 297 -55.04 -7.75 0.07
CA TYR A 297 -54.49 -6.41 -0.18
C TYR A 297 -55.22 -5.33 0.61
#